data_871de3d4c31f8074b08ab9e96d0734da
#
_entry.id   871de3d4c31f8074b08ab9e96d0734da
#
_cell.length_a   1.000
_cell.length_b   1.000
_cell.length_c   1.000
_cell.angle_alpha   90.00
_cell.angle_beta   90.00
_cell.angle_gamma   90.00
#
_symmetry.space_group_name_H-M   'P 1'
#
loop_
_entity.id
_entity.type
_entity.pdbx_description
1 polymer ?
#
loop_
_entity_poly.entity_id
_entity_poly.type
_entity_poly.pdbx_seq_one_letter_code
_entity_poly.pdbx_strand_id
1 'polypeptide(L)'
;MLFMETDELQEYLNALGRSDNYRVDAVLSDAPHERTERVFYVGNNGSELGPFIRKTIATDSGQGRTYEKIFRAQHEGKRFVHMPRIFECYVADSSLVVLLEYVEGETLQDYVGERGASYELALRIFPPICDAASELHKAFDPPLIHRDLTPANIVVSPGGITIIDLSIARTFQPDATKDTTYFGTRAYAPPEQFGFGQTDVRSDVYTLGKVLAFCARANGDEGRSVLDSCIARVVQRATELDPEKRFQSVEALKAAFLDALASARPAEQPPSIAPKPAAQRKQTKPKGLFSRIPLGVGVAWDVILLLVWLLFFAASNAVIVSPTGEVAQHPLWFLIVEYYGVIVLPITVLVYYLLDLRPLRKLFPKAKFLPRRKTWPFAILIVFVIIVATIAIGTLSGVVASPS
;
A
#
# COMPACT_ATOMS: atom_id res chain seq x y z
N MET A 1 40.80 -16.60 27.06
CA MET A 1 39.68 -17.08 27.88
C MET A 1 39.21 -15.87 28.67
N LEU A 2 38.24 -15.10 28.13
CA LEU A 2 37.70 -13.94 28.81
C LEU A 2 36.82 -14.44 29.97
N PHE A 3 37.15 -13.99 31.20
CA PHE A 3 36.26 -14.16 32.34
C PHE A 3 35.09 -13.20 32.15
N MET A 4 33.93 -13.71 31.73
CA MET A 4 32.67 -12.98 31.87
C MET A 4 32.43 -12.76 33.38
N GLU A 5 32.05 -11.59 33.78
CA GLU A 5 31.61 -11.33 35.16
C GLU A 5 30.40 -12.22 35.46
N THR A 6 30.27 -12.66 36.73
CA THR A 6 29.24 -13.61 37.14
C THR A 6 27.81 -13.15 36.76
N ASP A 7 27.60 -11.85 36.76
CA ASP A 7 26.30 -11.24 36.43
C ASP A 7 25.99 -11.34 34.90
N GLU A 8 26.99 -11.14 34.03
CA GLU A 8 26.84 -11.32 32.59
C GLU A 8 26.55 -12.77 32.20
N LEU A 9 27.21 -13.71 32.88
CA LEU A 9 26.95 -15.14 32.64
C LEU A 9 25.54 -15.55 33.11
N GLN A 10 25.07 -15.00 34.23
CA GLN A 10 23.73 -15.27 34.74
C GLN A 10 22.66 -14.68 33.84
N GLU A 11 22.89 -13.47 33.33
CA GLU A 11 22.00 -12.80 32.37
C GLU A 11 21.91 -13.58 31.04
N TYR A 12 23.06 -14.05 30.54
CA TYR A 12 23.13 -14.91 29.36
C TYR A 12 22.37 -16.23 29.55
N LEU A 13 22.56 -16.92 30.68
CA LEU A 13 21.85 -18.17 30.99
C LEU A 13 20.33 -17.95 31.14
N ASN A 14 19.94 -16.82 31.73
CA ASN A 14 18.53 -16.44 31.83
C ASN A 14 17.91 -16.15 30.43
N ALA A 15 18.68 -15.53 29.53
CA ALA A 15 18.25 -15.26 28.16
C ALA A 15 18.07 -16.56 27.36
N LEU A 16 18.99 -17.53 27.50
CA LEU A 16 18.88 -18.85 26.86
C LEU A 16 17.64 -19.61 27.36
N GLY A 17 17.41 -19.64 28.69
CA GLY A 17 16.24 -20.30 29.25
C GLY A 17 14.91 -19.67 28.85
N ARG A 18 14.90 -18.36 28.56
CA ARG A 18 13.71 -17.64 28.02
C ARG A 18 13.42 -18.02 26.57
N SER A 19 14.44 -18.16 25.74
CA SER A 19 14.28 -18.50 24.30
C SER A 19 13.59 -19.86 24.12
N ASP A 20 13.89 -20.85 24.97
CA ASP A 20 13.40 -22.23 24.86
C ASP A 20 11.91 -22.37 25.24
N ASN A 21 11.36 -21.39 25.96
CA ASN A 21 9.98 -21.44 26.44
C ASN A 21 8.95 -20.90 25.43
N TYR A 22 9.38 -20.49 24.24
CA TYR A 22 8.48 -19.92 23.23
C TYR A 22 8.34 -20.85 22.01
N ARG A 23 7.13 -21.31 21.75
CA ARG A 23 6.77 -22.01 20.52
C ARG A 23 6.50 -20.99 19.40
N VAL A 24 7.17 -21.14 18.27
CA VAL A 24 6.89 -20.34 17.07
C VAL A 24 5.63 -20.86 16.40
N ASP A 25 4.66 -19.95 16.21
CA ASP A 25 3.41 -20.22 15.52
C ASP A 25 3.52 -19.83 14.03
N ALA A 26 4.08 -18.67 13.73
CA ALA A 26 4.29 -18.20 12.37
C ALA A 26 5.52 -17.28 12.26
N VAL A 27 6.24 -17.38 11.16
CA VAL A 27 7.25 -16.40 10.76
C VAL A 27 6.53 -15.33 9.94
N LEU A 28 6.51 -14.09 10.43
CA LEU A 28 5.84 -12.96 9.79
C LEU A 28 6.76 -12.23 8.83
N SER A 29 8.06 -12.15 9.16
CA SER A 29 9.09 -11.56 8.31
C SER A 29 10.44 -12.22 8.59
N ASP A 30 11.24 -12.42 7.55
CA ASP A 30 12.59 -12.95 7.64
C ASP A 30 13.50 -12.15 6.69
N ALA A 31 14.18 -11.15 7.24
CA ALA A 31 15.08 -10.26 6.54
C ALA A 31 16.53 -10.46 7.02
N PRO A 32 17.56 -10.04 6.28
CA PRO A 32 18.96 -10.32 6.61
C PRO A 32 19.41 -9.92 8.02
N HIS A 33 18.79 -8.88 8.60
CA HIS A 33 19.18 -8.35 9.91
C HIS A 33 18.04 -8.38 10.93
N GLU A 34 16.85 -8.85 10.56
CA GLU A 34 15.68 -8.86 11.43
C GLU A 34 14.75 -10.00 11.07
N ARG A 35 14.38 -10.79 12.09
CA ARG A 35 13.34 -11.81 12.00
C ARG A 35 12.20 -11.48 12.94
N THR A 36 10.98 -11.50 12.45
CA THR A 36 9.74 -11.25 13.20
C THR A 36 8.86 -12.49 13.20
N GLU A 37 8.48 -12.94 14.37
CA GLU A 37 7.72 -14.17 14.58
C GLU A 37 6.52 -13.92 15.49
N ARG A 38 5.43 -14.65 15.24
CA ARG A 38 4.35 -14.82 16.19
C ARG A 38 4.65 -16.02 17.05
N VAL A 39 4.66 -15.85 18.38
CA VAL A 39 5.05 -16.88 19.32
C VAL A 39 4.04 -17.04 20.46
N PHE A 40 4.02 -18.22 21.06
CA PHE A 40 3.29 -18.51 22.29
C PHE A 40 4.27 -18.95 23.36
N TYR A 41 4.15 -18.40 24.57
CA TYR A 41 4.88 -18.90 25.74
C TYR A 41 4.29 -20.24 26.18
N VAL A 42 5.12 -21.24 26.39
CA VAL A 42 4.75 -22.59 26.85
C VAL A 42 5.19 -22.74 28.29
N GLY A 43 4.23 -22.79 29.20
CA GLY A 43 4.50 -23.03 30.62
C GLY A 43 4.91 -24.47 30.92
N ASN A 44 5.50 -24.70 32.08
CA ASN A 44 5.96 -26.01 32.52
C ASN A 44 4.85 -27.09 32.60
N ASN A 45 3.61 -26.70 32.68
CA ASN A 45 2.43 -27.56 32.66
C ASN A 45 1.83 -27.76 31.24
N GLY A 46 2.51 -27.28 30.21
CA GLY A 46 2.04 -27.30 28.82
C GLY A 46 0.97 -26.26 28.47
N SER A 47 0.62 -25.35 29.40
CA SER A 47 -0.28 -24.25 29.06
C SER A 47 0.39 -23.25 28.12
N GLU A 48 -0.36 -22.71 27.16
CA GLU A 48 0.11 -21.68 26.25
C GLU A 48 -0.47 -20.32 26.62
N LEU A 49 0.38 -19.29 26.60
CA LEU A 49 0.02 -17.89 26.78
C LEU A 49 0.47 -17.09 25.57
N GLY A 50 -0.37 -16.22 25.06
CA GLY A 50 -0.08 -15.40 23.88
C GLY A 50 -1.33 -15.20 23.00
N PRO A 51 -1.17 -14.83 21.73
CA PRO A 51 0.12 -14.69 21.02
C PRO A 51 0.93 -13.47 21.45
N PHE A 52 2.23 -13.52 21.17
CA PHE A 52 3.19 -12.42 21.26
C PHE A 52 3.91 -12.23 19.94
N ILE A 53 4.56 -11.08 19.75
CA ILE A 53 5.49 -10.83 18.64
C ILE A 53 6.91 -10.90 19.21
N ARG A 54 7.73 -11.78 18.66
CA ARG A 54 9.16 -11.83 18.92
C ARG A 54 9.94 -11.27 17.74
N LYS A 55 10.74 -10.23 17.98
CA LYS A 55 11.71 -9.71 17.01
C LYS A 55 13.11 -10.11 17.44
N THR A 56 13.90 -10.60 16.50
CA THR A 56 15.31 -10.90 16.67
C THR A 56 16.09 -10.04 15.68
N ILE A 57 16.86 -9.08 16.18
CA ILE A 57 17.53 -8.03 15.40
C ILE A 57 19.02 -8.16 15.59
N ALA A 58 19.81 -8.27 14.52
CA ALA A 58 21.26 -8.34 14.59
C ALA A 58 21.84 -7.04 15.18
N THR A 59 22.70 -7.15 16.21
CA THR A 59 23.22 -5.97 16.94
C THR A 59 24.16 -5.10 16.10
N ASP A 60 24.81 -5.67 15.10
CA ASP A 60 25.70 -4.99 14.14
C ASP A 60 24.94 -4.18 13.09
N SER A 61 23.64 -4.42 12.91
CA SER A 61 22.79 -3.69 11.95
C SER A 61 22.58 -2.21 12.31
N GLY A 62 22.78 -1.85 13.57
CA GLY A 62 22.47 -0.52 14.11
C GLY A 62 20.97 -0.26 14.30
N GLN A 63 20.13 -1.28 14.07
CA GLN A 63 18.68 -1.27 14.26
C GLN A 63 18.30 -1.62 15.72
N GLY A 64 17.06 -1.36 16.08
CA GLY A 64 16.45 -1.87 17.33
C GLY A 64 16.82 -1.10 18.61
N ARG A 65 17.80 -0.19 18.61
CA ARG A 65 18.21 0.56 19.81
C ARG A 65 17.08 1.31 20.50
N THR A 66 16.06 1.65 19.75
CA THR A 66 14.86 2.34 20.23
C THR A 66 14.01 1.45 21.12
N TYR A 67 13.99 0.14 20.90
CA TYR A 67 13.24 -0.80 21.75
C TYR A 67 13.75 -0.81 23.18
N GLU A 68 15.07 -0.80 23.41
CA GLU A 68 15.64 -0.73 24.75
C GLU A 68 15.23 0.55 25.50
N LYS A 69 15.21 1.68 24.78
CA LYS A 69 14.81 2.97 25.34
C LYS A 69 13.34 2.98 25.75
N ILE A 70 12.46 2.44 24.90
CA ILE A 70 11.02 2.35 25.19
C ILE A 70 10.77 1.34 26.30
N PHE A 71 11.41 0.18 26.25
CA PHE A 71 11.30 -0.85 27.29
C PHE A 71 11.64 -0.29 28.67
N ARG A 72 12.76 0.43 28.78
CA ARG A 72 13.17 1.10 30.02
C ARG A 72 12.12 2.11 30.49
N ALA A 73 11.65 2.97 29.59
CA ALA A 73 10.62 3.94 29.91
C ALA A 73 9.30 3.29 30.39
N GLN A 74 8.90 2.18 29.78
CA GLN A 74 7.71 1.41 30.21
C GLN A 74 7.92 0.78 31.60
N HIS A 75 9.11 0.30 31.91
CA HIS A 75 9.46 -0.23 33.24
C HIS A 75 9.50 0.87 34.32
N GLU A 76 9.85 2.08 33.94
CA GLU A 76 9.79 3.27 34.81
C GLU A 76 8.37 3.82 34.98
N GLY A 77 7.36 3.12 34.41
CA GLY A 77 5.95 3.45 34.59
C GLY A 77 5.35 4.34 33.48
N LYS A 78 6.12 4.70 32.44
CA LYS A 78 5.58 5.45 31.31
C LYS A 78 4.62 4.56 30.48
N ARG A 79 3.41 5.06 30.28
CA ARG A 79 2.40 4.36 29.45
C ARG A 79 2.37 4.96 28.05
N PHE A 80 2.33 4.11 27.05
CA PHE A 80 2.15 4.47 25.65
C PHE A 80 0.81 3.88 25.21
N VAL A 81 -0.06 4.73 24.68
CA VAL A 81 -1.42 4.32 24.25
C VAL A 81 -1.39 3.73 22.85
N HIS A 82 -0.49 4.24 22.02
CA HIS A 82 -0.44 3.93 20.58
C HIS A 82 0.74 3.05 20.18
N MET A 83 1.42 2.43 21.13
CA MET A 83 2.52 1.51 20.89
C MET A 83 2.32 0.20 21.64
N PRO A 84 2.75 -0.96 21.10
CA PRO A 84 2.66 -2.23 21.80
C PRO A 84 3.52 -2.19 23.08
N ARG A 85 3.06 -2.91 24.08
CA ARG A 85 3.86 -3.15 25.29
C ARG A 85 5.05 -4.03 24.93
N ILE A 86 6.21 -3.73 25.48
CA ILE A 86 7.40 -4.58 25.42
C ILE A 86 7.46 -5.36 26.72
N PHE A 87 7.42 -6.67 26.62
CA PHE A 87 7.49 -7.57 27.77
C PHE A 87 8.93 -7.93 28.13
N GLU A 88 9.76 -8.14 27.09
CA GLU A 88 11.19 -8.47 27.25
C GLU A 88 12.01 -7.74 26.18
N CYS A 89 13.21 -7.32 26.56
CA CYS A 89 14.19 -6.71 25.66
C CYS A 89 15.59 -7.05 26.21
N TYR A 90 16.31 -7.92 25.52
CA TYR A 90 17.63 -8.39 25.96
C TYR A 90 18.51 -8.79 24.77
N VAL A 91 19.82 -8.86 24.97
CA VAL A 91 20.77 -9.30 23.96
C VAL A 91 21.13 -10.77 24.21
N ALA A 92 21.06 -11.59 23.15
CA ALA A 92 21.51 -12.98 23.13
C ALA A 92 22.16 -13.27 21.78
N ASP A 93 23.27 -13.99 21.77
CA ASP A 93 23.98 -14.47 20.57
C ASP A 93 24.19 -13.38 19.49
N SER A 94 24.63 -12.18 19.90
CA SER A 94 24.82 -11.00 19.02
C SER A 94 23.52 -10.49 18.35
N SER A 95 22.37 -10.82 18.93
CA SER A 95 21.06 -10.36 18.51
C SER A 95 20.30 -9.70 19.66
N LEU A 96 19.63 -8.60 19.39
CA LEU A 96 18.63 -8.02 20.28
C LEU A 96 17.32 -8.79 20.12
N VAL A 97 16.86 -9.40 21.20
CA VAL A 97 15.56 -10.08 21.24
C VAL A 97 14.56 -9.18 21.94
N VAL A 98 13.44 -8.90 21.25
CA VAL A 98 12.35 -8.06 21.77
C VAL A 98 11.06 -8.85 21.72
N LEU A 99 10.40 -9.01 22.87
CA LEU A 99 9.08 -9.62 22.99
C LEU A 99 8.03 -8.52 23.17
N LEU A 100 7.13 -8.42 22.21
CA LEU A 100 6.10 -7.39 22.15
C LEU A 100 4.70 -7.99 22.29
N GLU A 101 3.78 -7.17 22.74
CA GLU A 101 2.36 -7.41 22.65
C GLU A 101 1.93 -7.68 21.20
N TYR A 102 1.12 -8.72 21.01
CA TYR A 102 0.42 -8.93 19.76
C TYR A 102 -0.80 -8.01 19.70
N VAL A 103 -0.77 -7.07 18.77
CA VAL A 103 -1.88 -6.12 18.57
C VAL A 103 -2.91 -6.75 17.65
N GLU A 104 -4.08 -7.07 18.18
CA GLU A 104 -5.19 -7.55 17.38
C GLU A 104 -5.75 -6.44 16.49
N GLY A 105 -5.90 -6.71 15.19
CA GLY A 105 -6.42 -5.76 14.24
C GLY A 105 -5.94 -6.04 12.82
N GLU A 106 -6.26 -5.13 11.92
CA GLU A 106 -5.85 -5.15 10.52
C GLU A 106 -4.77 -4.10 10.30
N THR A 107 -3.76 -4.38 9.46
CA THR A 107 -2.87 -3.30 9.03
C THR A 107 -3.68 -2.24 8.27
N LEU A 108 -3.27 -0.99 8.35
CA LEU A 108 -3.93 0.08 7.59
C LEU A 108 -3.90 -0.22 6.07
N GLN A 109 -2.90 -0.96 5.60
CA GLN A 109 -2.82 -1.40 4.22
C GLN A 109 -3.98 -2.33 3.86
N ASP A 110 -4.25 -3.34 4.67
CA ASP A 110 -5.33 -4.30 4.46
C ASP A 110 -6.68 -3.63 4.69
N TYR A 111 -6.79 -2.85 5.76
CA TYR A 111 -7.99 -2.10 6.12
C TYR A 111 -8.50 -1.19 4.99
N VAL A 112 -7.58 -0.44 4.35
CA VAL A 112 -7.89 0.39 3.18
C VAL A 112 -8.09 -0.46 1.93
N GLY A 113 -7.34 -1.55 1.79
CA GLY A 113 -7.47 -2.49 0.68
C GLY A 113 -8.85 -3.11 0.58
N GLU A 114 -9.44 -3.49 1.73
CA GLU A 114 -10.76 -4.11 1.79
C GLU A 114 -11.92 -3.12 1.65
N ARG A 115 -11.81 -1.94 2.30
CA ARG A 115 -12.91 -0.96 2.38
C ARG A 115 -12.86 0.09 1.29
N GLY A 116 -11.75 0.20 0.58
CA GLY A 116 -11.47 1.26 -0.37
C GLY A 116 -11.04 2.56 0.31
N ALA A 117 -10.16 3.29 -0.37
CA ALA A 117 -9.74 4.61 0.08
C ALA A 117 -10.87 5.62 -0.16
N SER A 118 -11.13 6.48 0.84
CA SER A 118 -12.14 7.53 0.75
C SER A 118 -11.85 8.66 1.74
N TYR A 119 -12.44 9.83 1.52
CA TYR A 119 -12.32 10.95 2.47
C TYR A 119 -12.99 10.65 3.81
N GLU A 120 -14.09 9.93 3.80
CA GLU A 120 -14.78 9.51 5.03
C GLU A 120 -13.91 8.58 5.87
N LEU A 121 -13.24 7.64 5.21
CA LEU A 121 -12.27 6.77 5.86
C LEU A 121 -11.09 7.59 6.40
N ALA A 122 -10.51 8.48 5.59
CA ALA A 122 -9.41 9.34 6.01
C ALA A 122 -9.78 10.23 7.21
N LEU A 123 -10.99 10.81 7.22
CA LEU A 123 -11.50 11.61 8.35
C LEU A 123 -11.53 10.81 9.65
N ARG A 124 -11.90 9.55 9.58
CA ARG A 124 -12.01 8.69 10.76
C ARG A 124 -10.67 8.20 11.29
N ILE A 125 -9.74 7.85 10.41
CA ILE A 125 -8.51 7.16 10.82
C ILE A 125 -7.26 8.05 10.85
N PHE A 126 -7.17 9.11 10.03
CA PHE A 126 -5.96 9.91 9.94
C PHE A 126 -5.68 10.75 11.20
N PRO A 127 -6.67 11.40 11.86
CA PRO A 127 -6.42 12.10 13.12
C PRO A 127 -5.87 11.20 14.22
N PRO A 128 -6.42 10.00 14.51
CA PRO A 128 -5.81 9.07 15.46
C PRO A 128 -4.39 8.61 15.07
N ILE A 129 -4.07 8.46 13.78
CA ILE A 129 -2.70 8.14 13.32
C ILE A 129 -1.76 9.30 13.66
N CYS A 130 -2.20 10.55 13.47
CA CYS A 130 -1.41 11.71 13.88
C CYS A 130 -1.20 11.76 15.40
N ASP A 131 -2.22 11.39 16.19
CA ASP A 131 -2.07 11.34 17.67
C ASP A 131 -1.03 10.30 18.08
N ALA A 132 -1.03 9.13 17.44
CA ALA A 132 -0.06 8.08 17.68
C ALA A 132 1.38 8.51 17.35
N ALA A 133 1.61 9.17 16.22
CA ALA A 133 2.92 9.71 15.86
C ALA A 133 3.35 10.86 16.80
N SER A 134 2.41 11.71 17.20
CA SER A 134 2.65 12.80 18.15
C SER A 134 3.03 12.28 19.54
N GLU A 135 2.39 11.19 20.01
CA GLU A 135 2.78 10.52 21.27
C GLU A 135 4.25 10.09 21.21
N LEU A 136 4.68 9.48 20.11
CA LEU A 136 6.06 9.04 19.93
C LEU A 136 7.04 10.22 19.99
N HIS A 137 6.74 11.31 19.27
CA HIS A 137 7.60 12.51 19.24
C HIS A 137 7.74 13.17 20.61
N LYS A 138 6.67 13.21 21.41
CA LYS A 138 6.64 13.83 22.74
C LYS A 138 7.13 12.91 23.87
N ALA A 139 7.25 11.63 23.57
CA ALA A 139 7.62 10.64 24.57
C ALA A 139 9.02 10.88 25.15
N PHE A 140 9.90 11.47 24.36
CA PHE A 140 11.31 11.66 24.72
C PHE A 140 11.82 13.04 24.33
N ASP A 141 12.84 13.49 25.04
CA ASP A 141 13.64 14.66 24.71
C ASP A 141 15.11 14.23 24.61
N PRO A 142 15.78 14.34 23.46
CA PRO A 142 15.23 14.71 22.13
C PRO A 142 14.16 13.75 21.58
N PRO A 143 13.31 14.23 20.63
CA PRO A 143 12.21 13.46 20.07
C PRO A 143 12.65 12.13 19.44
N LEU A 144 11.78 11.14 19.51
CA LEU A 144 11.93 9.88 18.80
C LEU A 144 11.22 9.95 17.45
N ILE A 145 11.95 9.71 16.36
CA ILE A 145 11.47 9.74 15.00
C ILE A 145 11.25 8.30 14.53
N HIS A 146 10.09 7.99 13.98
CA HIS A 146 9.74 6.62 13.56
C HIS A 146 10.47 6.18 12.29
N ARG A 147 10.51 7.06 11.27
CA ARG A 147 11.20 6.88 9.99
C ARG A 147 10.56 5.88 9.01
N ASP A 148 9.58 5.07 9.44
CA ASP A 148 8.86 4.11 8.59
C ASP A 148 7.37 4.01 8.94
N LEU A 149 6.67 5.15 9.06
CA LEU A 149 5.22 5.24 9.28
C LEU A 149 4.43 4.85 8.02
N THR A 150 4.57 3.60 7.58
CA THR A 150 3.86 3.08 6.41
C THR A 150 2.51 2.47 6.78
N PRO A 151 1.59 2.28 5.82
CA PRO A 151 0.33 1.61 6.10
C PRO A 151 0.47 0.17 6.64
N ALA A 152 1.59 -0.51 6.38
CA ALA A 152 1.87 -1.84 6.92
C ALA A 152 2.26 -1.80 8.41
N ASN A 153 2.79 -0.67 8.89
CA ASN A 153 3.27 -0.48 10.26
C ASN A 153 2.25 0.25 11.17
N ILE A 154 1.01 0.38 10.71
CA ILE A 154 -0.11 0.97 11.46
C ILE A 154 -1.22 -0.07 11.55
N VAL A 155 -1.59 -0.46 12.76
CA VAL A 155 -2.69 -1.39 13.02
C VAL A 155 -3.93 -0.64 13.42
N VAL A 156 -5.04 -0.94 12.76
CA VAL A 156 -6.39 -0.43 13.05
C VAL A 156 -7.15 -1.50 13.80
N SER A 157 -7.54 -1.21 15.02
CA SER A 157 -8.28 -2.11 15.89
C SER A 157 -9.56 -1.43 16.42
N PRO A 158 -10.49 -2.18 17.02
CA PRO A 158 -11.61 -1.58 17.75
C PRO A 158 -11.18 -0.65 18.89
N GLY A 159 -10.01 -0.89 19.47
CA GLY A 159 -9.42 -0.09 20.55
C GLY A 159 -8.72 1.19 20.09
N GLY A 160 -8.52 1.36 18.79
CA GLY A 160 -7.85 2.53 18.23
C GLY A 160 -6.75 2.20 17.22
N ILE A 161 -5.80 3.12 17.10
CA ILE A 161 -4.63 3.00 16.23
C ILE A 161 -3.41 2.63 17.08
N THR A 162 -2.64 1.65 16.60
CA THR A 162 -1.35 1.29 17.19
C THR A 162 -0.27 1.32 16.10
N ILE A 163 0.82 2.03 16.36
CA ILE A 163 2.01 2.03 15.54
C ILE A 163 2.87 0.84 15.97
N ILE A 164 3.21 0.00 15.01
CA ILE A 164 4.09 -1.15 15.20
C ILE A 164 5.39 -0.93 14.44
N ASP A 165 6.40 -1.72 14.77
CA ASP A 165 7.72 -1.72 14.12
C ASP A 165 8.55 -0.44 14.27
N LEU A 166 9.31 -0.43 15.37
CA LEU A 166 10.23 0.66 15.72
C LEU A 166 11.70 0.30 15.42
N SER A 167 11.95 -0.69 14.57
CA SER A 167 13.30 -1.23 14.32
C SER A 167 14.26 -0.18 13.80
N ILE A 168 13.79 0.74 12.95
CA ILE A 168 14.61 1.84 12.39
C ILE A 168 14.31 3.21 13.00
N ALA A 169 13.45 3.26 14.03
CA ALA A 169 13.17 4.48 14.75
C ALA A 169 14.43 5.01 15.45
N ARG A 170 14.57 6.32 15.54
CA ARG A 170 15.78 6.98 16.04
C ARG A 170 15.47 8.20 16.87
N THR A 171 16.25 8.42 17.93
CA THR A 171 16.26 9.70 18.64
C THR A 171 16.94 10.76 17.76
N PHE A 172 16.35 11.95 17.69
CA PHE A 172 16.94 13.10 17.01
C PHE A 172 18.31 13.44 17.61
N GLN A 173 19.30 13.75 16.77
CA GLN A 173 20.65 14.11 17.18
C GLN A 173 20.96 15.51 16.67
N PRO A 174 20.94 16.56 17.51
CA PRO A 174 21.12 17.96 17.08
C PRO A 174 22.41 18.22 16.31
N ASP A 175 23.50 17.49 16.65
CA ASP A 175 24.84 17.71 16.09
C ASP A 175 25.13 16.92 14.82
N ALA A 176 24.24 16.04 14.38
CA ALA A 176 24.42 15.28 13.15
C ALA A 176 23.96 16.08 11.92
N THR A 177 24.76 16.10 10.89
CA THR A 177 24.44 16.79 9.62
C THR A 177 23.77 15.90 8.59
N LYS A 178 23.94 14.58 8.72
CA LYS A 178 23.37 13.57 7.81
C LYS A 178 23.09 12.27 8.53
N ASP A 179 22.10 11.53 8.04
CA ASP A 179 21.91 10.15 8.43
C ASP A 179 22.98 9.26 7.79
N THR A 180 23.59 8.37 8.59
CA THR A 180 24.67 7.48 8.14
C THR A 180 24.16 6.17 7.54
N THR A 181 22.87 5.85 7.72
CA THR A 181 22.28 4.58 7.31
C THR A 181 20.95 4.79 6.61
N TYR A 182 20.80 4.17 5.45
CA TYR A 182 19.61 4.30 4.60
C TYR A 182 18.62 3.18 4.93
N PHE A 183 17.56 3.51 5.67
CA PHE A 183 16.47 2.60 6.00
C PHE A 183 15.12 3.20 5.60
N GLY A 184 14.12 2.35 5.46
CA GLY A 184 12.73 2.70 5.23
C GLY A 184 12.19 2.29 3.86
N THR A 185 10.88 2.33 3.76
CA THR A 185 10.13 1.94 2.56
C THR A 185 10.18 3.04 1.52
N ARG A 186 10.89 2.82 0.40
CA ARG A 186 11.19 3.84 -0.64
C ARG A 186 10.00 4.68 -1.09
N ALA A 187 8.79 4.10 -1.17
CA ALA A 187 7.60 4.81 -1.62
C ALA A 187 7.10 5.87 -0.62
N TYR A 188 7.49 5.76 0.65
CA TYR A 188 7.03 6.60 1.75
C TYR A 188 8.15 7.45 2.36
N ALA A 189 9.40 7.04 2.24
CA ALA A 189 10.54 7.70 2.86
C ALA A 189 10.83 9.09 2.23
N PRO A 190 11.13 10.12 3.06
CA PRO A 190 11.48 11.44 2.59
C PRO A 190 12.94 11.49 2.06
N PRO A 191 13.29 12.53 1.25
CA PRO A 191 14.61 12.64 0.64
C PRO A 191 15.78 12.62 1.63
N GLU A 192 15.63 13.27 2.78
CA GLU A 192 16.70 13.32 3.81
C GLU A 192 17.07 11.93 4.33
N GLN A 193 16.14 10.97 4.30
CA GLN A 193 16.38 9.58 4.72
C GLN A 193 17.30 8.83 3.76
N PHE A 194 17.50 9.36 2.55
CA PHE A 194 18.45 8.86 1.54
C PHE A 194 19.81 9.59 1.57
N GLY A 195 20.16 10.27 2.68
CA GLY A 195 21.43 10.92 2.87
C GLY A 195 21.50 12.38 2.39
N PHE A 196 20.38 12.97 2.01
CA PHE A 196 20.29 14.38 1.63
C PHE A 196 20.14 15.32 2.83
N GLY A 197 20.13 14.80 4.05
CA GLY A 197 19.99 15.56 5.27
C GLY A 197 19.89 14.67 6.51
N GLN A 198 19.53 15.27 7.61
CA GLN A 198 19.22 14.58 8.86
C GLN A 198 17.70 14.42 9.02
N THR A 199 17.27 13.24 9.49
CA THR A 199 15.86 13.02 9.85
C THR A 199 15.48 13.70 11.16
N ASP A 200 14.32 14.36 11.17
CA ASP A 200 13.67 14.96 12.32
C ASP A 200 12.16 14.68 12.29
N VAL A 201 11.37 15.30 13.16
CA VAL A 201 9.91 15.11 13.22
C VAL A 201 9.19 15.41 11.90
N ARG A 202 9.80 16.25 11.03
CA ARG A 202 9.27 16.59 9.71
C ARG A 202 9.46 15.45 8.68
N SER A 203 10.32 14.49 8.98
CA SER A 203 10.45 13.27 8.19
C SER A 203 9.20 12.39 8.36
N ASP A 204 8.70 12.25 9.57
CA ASP A 204 7.44 11.54 9.84
C ASP A 204 6.23 12.32 9.28
N VAL A 205 6.25 13.67 9.28
CA VAL A 205 5.25 14.50 8.61
C VAL A 205 5.17 14.18 7.11
N TYR A 206 6.31 14.02 6.44
CA TYR A 206 6.33 13.63 5.02
C TYR A 206 5.68 12.27 4.81
N THR A 207 6.06 11.29 5.61
CA THR A 207 5.51 9.92 5.52
C THR A 207 4.00 9.92 5.81
N LEU A 208 3.54 10.67 6.82
CA LEU A 208 2.11 10.83 7.12
C LEU A 208 1.36 11.54 5.98
N GLY A 209 1.98 12.46 5.26
CA GLY A 209 1.41 13.03 4.03
C GLY A 209 1.16 11.97 2.95
N LYS A 210 2.07 10.99 2.79
CA LYS A 210 1.87 9.83 1.90
C LYS A 210 0.76 8.90 2.40
N VAL A 211 0.69 8.68 3.71
CA VAL A 211 -0.38 7.89 4.34
C VAL A 211 -1.74 8.56 4.14
N LEU A 212 -1.84 9.88 4.31
CA LEU A 212 -3.06 10.62 4.03
C LEU A 212 -3.50 10.46 2.55
N ALA A 213 -2.55 10.60 1.63
CA ALA A 213 -2.82 10.39 0.20
C ALA A 213 -3.29 8.94 -0.09
N PHE A 214 -2.75 7.96 0.61
CA PHE A 214 -3.16 6.56 0.51
C PHE A 214 -4.60 6.36 1.01
N CYS A 215 -4.95 6.92 2.17
CA CYS A 215 -6.27 6.79 2.79
C CYS A 215 -7.36 7.56 2.05
N ALA A 216 -7.05 8.75 1.53
CA ALA A 216 -8.00 9.67 0.92
C ALA A 216 -8.19 9.47 -0.60
N ARG A 217 -7.44 8.54 -1.23
CA ARG A 217 -7.51 8.34 -2.68
C ARG A 217 -8.92 7.92 -3.08
N ALA A 218 -9.66 8.83 -3.69
CA ALA A 218 -10.96 8.53 -4.28
C ALA A 218 -10.82 7.51 -5.41
N ASN A 219 -11.53 6.40 -5.31
CA ASN A 219 -11.64 5.43 -6.40
C ASN A 219 -12.61 6.00 -7.45
N GLY A 220 -12.09 6.73 -8.41
CA GLY A 220 -12.87 7.15 -9.57
C GLY A 220 -12.46 8.53 -10.12
N ASP A 221 -12.62 8.67 -11.43
CA ASP A 221 -12.43 9.90 -12.24
C ASP A 221 -13.52 10.97 -11.99
N GLU A 222 -14.18 10.95 -10.84
CA GLU A 222 -15.22 11.91 -10.51
C GLU A 222 -14.57 13.22 -10.10
N GLY A 223 -14.90 14.23 -10.86
CA GLY A 223 -14.29 15.54 -10.90
C GLY A 223 -13.90 16.12 -9.55
N ARG A 224 -12.71 16.69 -9.48
CA ARG A 224 -12.09 17.34 -8.32
C ARG A 224 -13.12 18.16 -7.55
N SER A 225 -13.63 17.62 -6.45
CA SER A 225 -14.44 18.36 -5.51
C SER A 225 -13.57 19.43 -4.84
N VAL A 226 -14.20 20.42 -4.19
CA VAL A 226 -13.47 21.39 -3.36
C VAL A 226 -12.67 20.65 -2.28
N LEU A 227 -13.24 19.57 -1.75
CA LEU A 227 -12.61 18.71 -0.75
C LEU A 227 -11.34 18.04 -1.29
N ASP A 228 -11.38 17.48 -2.52
CA ASP A 228 -10.19 16.90 -3.18
C ASP A 228 -9.06 17.91 -3.30
N SER A 229 -9.40 19.16 -3.68
CA SER A 229 -8.43 20.24 -3.83
C SER A 229 -7.84 20.69 -2.49
N CYS A 230 -8.64 20.71 -1.42
CA CYS A 230 -8.18 21.08 -0.08
C CYS A 230 -7.25 20.02 0.51
N ILE A 231 -7.63 18.75 0.44
CA ILE A 231 -6.78 17.64 0.95
C ILE A 231 -5.52 17.49 0.09
N ALA A 232 -5.62 17.65 -1.23
CA ALA A 232 -4.44 17.61 -2.10
C ALA A 232 -3.39 18.66 -1.73
N ARG A 233 -3.82 19.88 -1.31
CA ARG A 233 -2.89 20.92 -0.82
C ARG A 233 -2.23 20.55 0.50
N VAL A 234 -2.94 19.90 1.42
CA VAL A 234 -2.36 19.40 2.66
C VAL A 234 -1.32 18.32 2.37
N VAL A 235 -1.65 17.35 1.51
CA VAL A 235 -0.72 16.30 1.07
C VAL A 235 0.50 16.91 0.40
N GLN A 236 0.31 17.84 -0.54
CA GLN A 236 1.40 18.50 -1.25
C GLN A 236 2.35 19.19 -0.28
N ARG A 237 1.83 19.99 0.66
CA ARG A 237 2.66 20.66 1.65
C ARG A 237 3.37 19.69 2.59
N ALA A 238 2.70 18.64 3.04
CA ALA A 238 3.33 17.62 3.89
C ALA A 238 4.47 16.90 3.18
N THR A 239 4.37 16.71 1.86
CA THR A 239 5.32 15.96 1.03
C THR A 239 6.27 16.85 0.22
N GLU A 240 6.47 18.12 0.62
CA GLU A 240 7.49 19.00 0.05
C GLU A 240 8.88 18.37 0.22
N LEU A 241 9.75 18.55 -0.78
CA LEU A 241 11.11 18.01 -0.73
C LEU A 241 11.94 18.70 0.36
N ASP A 242 11.77 20.00 0.50
CA ASP A 242 12.41 20.83 1.52
C ASP A 242 11.65 20.72 2.86
N PRO A 243 12.26 20.18 3.94
CA PRO A 243 11.61 20.06 5.25
C PRO A 243 11.10 21.38 5.83
N GLU A 244 11.76 22.51 5.50
CA GLU A 244 11.35 23.84 5.99
C GLU A 244 10.00 24.29 5.41
N LYS A 245 9.60 23.76 4.26
CA LYS A 245 8.32 24.06 3.61
C LYS A 245 7.18 23.17 4.07
N ARG A 246 7.48 22.08 4.78
CA ARG A 246 6.50 21.16 5.34
C ARG A 246 5.78 21.77 6.56
N PHE A 247 4.82 21.03 7.10
CA PHE A 247 4.34 21.28 8.45
C PHE A 247 5.46 20.96 9.44
N GLN A 248 5.66 21.82 10.45
CA GLN A 248 6.78 21.69 11.37
C GLN A 248 6.51 20.72 12.51
N SER A 249 5.28 20.20 12.62
CA SER A 249 4.93 19.12 13.54
C SER A 249 3.75 18.31 13.01
N VAL A 250 3.53 17.13 13.59
CA VAL A 250 2.39 16.25 13.26
C VAL A 250 1.07 16.92 13.67
N GLU A 251 1.04 17.68 14.77
CA GLU A 251 -0.13 18.42 15.20
C GLU A 251 -0.51 19.51 14.19
N ALA A 252 0.47 20.20 13.61
CA ALA A 252 0.22 21.19 12.57
C ALA A 252 -0.35 20.55 11.30
N LEU A 253 0.13 19.36 10.93
CA LEU A 253 -0.42 18.57 9.84
C LEU A 253 -1.88 18.13 10.13
N LYS A 254 -2.14 17.59 11.34
CA LYS A 254 -3.48 17.20 11.78
C LYS A 254 -4.46 18.37 11.74
N ALA A 255 -4.07 19.53 12.30
CA ALA A 255 -4.89 20.72 12.30
C ALA A 255 -5.22 21.18 10.88
N ALA A 256 -4.23 21.26 9.99
CA ALA A 256 -4.43 21.65 8.60
C ALA A 256 -5.36 20.67 7.84
N PHE A 257 -5.30 19.38 8.14
CA PHE A 257 -6.22 18.38 7.57
C PHE A 257 -7.66 18.63 8.04
N LEU A 258 -7.88 18.84 9.34
CA LEU A 258 -9.21 19.11 9.91
C LEU A 258 -9.79 20.43 9.39
N ASP A 259 -8.97 21.49 9.25
CA ASP A 259 -9.35 22.77 8.69
C ASP A 259 -9.74 22.66 7.20
N ALA A 260 -8.99 21.84 6.44
CA ALA A 260 -9.31 21.54 5.05
C ALA A 260 -10.70 20.89 4.91
N LEU A 261 -11.04 19.97 5.81
CA LEU A 261 -12.34 19.34 5.86
C LEU A 261 -13.46 20.30 6.27
N ALA A 262 -13.23 21.15 7.27
CA ALA A 262 -14.18 22.15 7.74
C ALA A 262 -14.48 23.17 6.62
N SER A 263 -13.45 23.62 5.90
CA SER A 263 -13.58 24.58 4.80
C SER A 263 -14.30 24.00 3.56
N ALA A 264 -14.27 22.67 3.41
CA ALA A 264 -14.94 21.98 2.30
C ALA A 264 -16.41 21.63 2.59
N ARG A 265 -16.86 21.72 3.85
CA ARG A 265 -18.29 21.60 4.19
C ARG A 265 -18.98 22.88 3.74
N PRO A 266 -20.09 22.80 2.97
CA PRO A 266 -20.92 23.99 2.73
C PRO A 266 -21.34 24.55 4.09
N ALA A 267 -21.16 25.86 4.31
CA ALA A 267 -21.66 26.52 5.50
C ALA A 267 -23.13 26.17 5.67
N GLU A 268 -23.50 25.51 6.77
CA GLU A 268 -24.91 25.38 7.16
C GLU A 268 -25.43 26.79 7.39
N GLN A 269 -26.17 27.31 6.42
CA GLN A 269 -26.93 28.54 6.63
C GLN A 269 -27.96 28.27 7.73
N PRO A 270 -28.08 29.15 8.74
CA PRO A 270 -29.15 29.02 9.71
C PRO A 270 -30.48 28.97 8.97
N PRO A 271 -31.47 28.21 9.43
CA PRO A 271 -32.69 27.96 8.70
C PRO A 271 -33.45 29.27 8.46
N SER A 272 -33.38 29.75 7.23
CA SER A 272 -34.27 30.79 6.74
C SER A 272 -35.63 30.15 6.50
N ILE A 273 -36.59 30.50 7.34
CA ILE A 273 -38.02 30.12 7.21
C ILE A 273 -38.60 30.91 6.04
N ALA A 274 -38.48 30.39 4.83
CA ALA A 274 -39.30 30.81 3.67
C ALA A 274 -39.61 29.56 2.83
N PRO A 275 -40.86 29.36 2.36
CA PRO A 275 -41.21 28.15 1.61
C PRO A 275 -40.54 28.19 0.22
N LYS A 276 -39.68 27.23 -0.05
CA LYS A 276 -39.04 27.03 -1.34
C LYS A 276 -39.97 26.39 -2.35
N PRO A 277 -40.02 26.91 -3.60
CA PRO A 277 -40.50 26.12 -4.74
C PRO A 277 -39.55 24.95 -4.98
N ALA A 278 -40.09 23.80 -5.36
CA ALA A 278 -39.34 22.56 -5.59
C ALA A 278 -38.16 22.75 -6.55
N ALA A 279 -36.95 22.81 -6.03
CA ALA A 279 -35.74 22.92 -6.83
C ALA A 279 -35.34 21.53 -7.35
N GLN A 280 -35.30 21.43 -8.65
CA GLN A 280 -34.82 20.28 -9.41
C GLN A 280 -33.41 19.87 -8.95
N ARG A 281 -33.29 18.63 -8.48
CA ARG A 281 -32.04 17.97 -8.15
C ARG A 281 -31.14 17.93 -9.39
N LYS A 282 -30.11 18.79 -9.46
CA LYS A 282 -29.10 18.72 -10.52
C LYS A 282 -28.36 17.38 -10.39
N GLN A 283 -28.73 16.43 -11.23
CA GLN A 283 -28.00 15.21 -11.43
C GLN A 283 -26.64 15.58 -12.04
N THR A 284 -25.55 15.35 -11.30
CA THR A 284 -24.19 15.38 -11.84
C THR A 284 -24.06 14.28 -12.87
N LYS A 285 -23.86 14.64 -14.11
CA LYS A 285 -23.74 13.69 -15.25
C LYS A 285 -22.39 12.98 -15.16
N PRO A 286 -22.36 11.66 -15.16
CA PRO A 286 -21.12 10.88 -15.21
C PRO A 286 -20.36 11.16 -16.52
N LYS A 287 -19.05 11.41 -16.42
CA LYS A 287 -18.16 11.67 -17.57
C LYS A 287 -17.52 10.39 -18.06
N GLY A 288 -18.18 9.63 -18.91
CA GLY A 288 -17.63 8.48 -19.63
C GLY A 288 -18.14 8.46 -21.05
N LEU A 289 -17.47 7.75 -21.95
CA LEU A 289 -17.84 7.63 -23.37
C LEU A 289 -19.34 7.27 -23.52
N PHE A 290 -19.86 6.41 -22.66
CA PHE A 290 -21.25 5.94 -22.64
C PHE A 290 -22.16 6.70 -21.67
N SER A 291 -21.70 7.75 -20.98
CA SER A 291 -22.48 8.43 -19.94
C SER A 291 -23.73 9.13 -20.46
N ARG A 292 -23.76 9.50 -21.73
CA ARG A 292 -24.87 10.17 -22.40
C ARG A 292 -25.79 9.22 -23.15
N ILE A 293 -25.43 7.92 -23.23
CA ILE A 293 -26.13 6.91 -24.00
C ILE A 293 -27.08 6.15 -23.05
N PRO A 294 -28.35 5.93 -23.44
CA PRO A 294 -29.26 5.07 -22.67
C PRO A 294 -28.67 3.67 -22.47
N LEU A 295 -28.92 3.06 -21.30
CA LEU A 295 -28.36 1.75 -20.97
C LEU A 295 -28.69 0.68 -22.00
N GLY A 296 -29.92 0.70 -22.55
CA GLY A 296 -30.36 -0.26 -23.58
C GLY A 296 -29.54 -0.15 -24.87
N VAL A 297 -29.15 1.07 -25.29
CA VAL A 297 -28.27 1.28 -26.44
C VAL A 297 -26.85 0.78 -26.16
N GLY A 298 -26.36 0.98 -24.92
CA GLY A 298 -25.06 0.44 -24.50
C GLY A 298 -25.03 -1.09 -24.53
N VAL A 299 -26.09 -1.75 -24.07
CA VAL A 299 -26.23 -3.22 -24.16
C VAL A 299 -26.27 -3.71 -25.62
N ALA A 300 -27.04 -3.03 -26.50
CA ALA A 300 -27.09 -3.36 -27.91
C ALA A 300 -25.70 -3.21 -28.57
N TRP A 301 -24.96 -2.16 -28.22
CA TRP A 301 -23.57 -1.95 -28.66
C TRP A 301 -22.64 -3.09 -28.24
N ASP A 302 -22.71 -3.50 -26.99
CA ASP A 302 -21.91 -4.62 -26.46
C ASP A 302 -22.22 -5.93 -27.16
N VAL A 303 -23.50 -6.22 -27.46
CA VAL A 303 -23.93 -7.39 -28.21
C VAL A 303 -23.34 -7.38 -29.61
N ILE A 304 -23.38 -6.25 -30.32
CA ILE A 304 -22.80 -6.09 -31.65
C ILE A 304 -21.29 -6.35 -31.61
N LEU A 305 -20.57 -5.76 -30.66
CA LEU A 305 -19.12 -5.97 -30.52
C LEU A 305 -18.76 -7.44 -30.25
N LEU A 306 -19.54 -8.11 -29.41
CA LEU A 306 -19.33 -9.52 -29.10
C LEU A 306 -19.64 -10.40 -30.31
N LEU A 307 -20.66 -10.08 -31.11
CA LEU A 307 -20.95 -10.81 -32.35
C LEU A 307 -19.84 -10.63 -33.39
N VAL A 308 -19.30 -9.43 -33.55
CA VAL A 308 -18.16 -9.14 -34.40
C VAL A 308 -16.94 -9.93 -33.93
N TRP A 309 -16.65 -9.92 -32.65
CA TRP A 309 -15.56 -10.71 -32.07
C TRP A 309 -15.73 -12.20 -32.33
N LEU A 310 -16.95 -12.75 -32.12
CA LEU A 310 -17.26 -14.15 -32.35
C LEU A 310 -17.08 -14.54 -33.84
N LEU A 311 -17.44 -13.64 -34.77
CA LEU A 311 -17.23 -13.85 -36.19
C LEU A 311 -15.74 -13.98 -36.52
N PHE A 312 -14.89 -13.09 -36.04
CA PHE A 312 -13.43 -13.18 -36.25
C PHE A 312 -12.83 -14.41 -35.58
N PHE A 313 -13.30 -14.76 -34.39
CA PHE A 313 -12.88 -15.97 -33.68
C PHE A 313 -13.27 -17.24 -34.48
N ALA A 314 -14.50 -17.33 -34.99
CA ALA A 314 -14.96 -18.45 -35.77
C ALA A 314 -14.23 -18.55 -37.11
N ALA A 315 -14.01 -17.43 -37.81
CA ALA A 315 -13.26 -17.40 -39.08
C ALA A 315 -11.80 -17.85 -38.85
N SER A 316 -11.12 -17.40 -37.80
CA SER A 316 -9.76 -17.86 -37.48
C SER A 316 -9.71 -19.36 -37.21
N ASN A 317 -10.69 -19.90 -36.48
CA ASN A 317 -10.78 -21.34 -36.25
C ASN A 317 -11.05 -22.13 -37.54
N ALA A 318 -11.92 -21.64 -38.45
CA ALA A 318 -12.20 -22.30 -39.70
C ALA A 318 -10.96 -22.44 -40.58
N VAL A 319 -10.11 -21.38 -40.62
CA VAL A 319 -8.85 -21.42 -41.36
C VAL A 319 -7.84 -22.38 -40.73
N ILE A 320 -7.74 -22.41 -39.40
CA ILE A 320 -6.83 -23.32 -38.70
C ILE A 320 -7.22 -24.79 -38.87
N VAL A 321 -8.54 -25.09 -38.83
CA VAL A 321 -9.07 -26.47 -38.94
C VAL A 321 -9.05 -26.98 -40.37
N SER A 322 -9.30 -26.12 -41.36
CA SER A 322 -9.38 -26.47 -42.75
C SER A 322 -8.64 -25.45 -43.61
N PRO A 323 -7.31 -25.41 -43.56
CA PRO A 323 -6.52 -24.46 -44.31
C PRO A 323 -6.61 -24.78 -45.84
N THR A 324 -6.74 -23.74 -46.67
CA THR A 324 -6.84 -23.85 -48.13
C THR A 324 -5.78 -23.00 -48.81
N GLY A 325 -5.43 -23.35 -50.07
CA GLY A 325 -4.47 -22.59 -50.87
C GLY A 325 -3.07 -22.56 -50.26
N GLU A 326 -2.42 -21.40 -50.31
CA GLU A 326 -1.06 -21.19 -49.75
C GLU A 326 -1.01 -21.39 -48.22
N VAL A 327 -2.10 -21.11 -47.53
CA VAL A 327 -2.19 -21.28 -46.05
C VAL A 327 -2.03 -22.76 -45.65
N ALA A 328 -2.44 -23.69 -46.49
CA ALA A 328 -2.31 -25.13 -46.25
C ALA A 328 -0.85 -25.63 -46.24
N GLN A 329 0.08 -24.82 -46.75
CA GLN A 329 1.52 -25.13 -46.73
C GLN A 329 2.21 -24.79 -45.43
N HIS A 330 1.55 -23.99 -44.57
CA HIS A 330 2.12 -23.57 -43.28
C HIS A 330 1.89 -24.63 -42.20
N PRO A 331 2.87 -24.83 -41.27
CA PRO A 331 2.69 -25.76 -40.17
C PRO A 331 1.62 -25.27 -39.19
N LEU A 332 0.87 -26.20 -38.60
CA LEU A 332 -0.28 -25.89 -37.71
C LEU A 332 0.08 -24.95 -36.55
N TRP A 333 1.24 -25.12 -35.96
CA TRP A 333 1.71 -24.26 -34.86
C TRP A 333 1.84 -22.79 -35.30
N PHE A 334 2.30 -22.55 -36.55
CA PHE A 334 2.44 -21.21 -37.09
C PHE A 334 1.07 -20.57 -37.35
N LEU A 335 0.13 -21.31 -37.92
CA LEU A 335 -1.25 -20.84 -38.12
C LEU A 335 -1.92 -20.48 -36.80
N ILE A 336 -1.70 -21.25 -35.71
CA ILE A 336 -2.21 -20.93 -34.39
C ILE A 336 -1.63 -19.60 -33.89
N VAL A 337 -0.32 -19.42 -33.95
CA VAL A 337 0.36 -18.18 -33.49
C VAL A 337 -0.06 -16.99 -34.33
N GLU A 338 -0.16 -17.12 -35.64
CA GLU A 338 -0.55 -16.07 -36.58
C GLU A 338 -2.01 -15.63 -36.33
N TYR A 339 -2.97 -16.55 -36.43
CA TYR A 339 -4.38 -16.20 -36.33
C TYR A 339 -4.81 -15.80 -34.94
N TYR A 340 -4.32 -16.45 -33.89
CA TYR A 340 -4.66 -16.05 -32.53
C TYR A 340 -3.82 -14.86 -32.04
N GLY A 341 -2.55 -14.78 -32.37
CA GLY A 341 -1.66 -13.71 -31.95
C GLY A 341 -1.89 -12.40 -32.68
N VAL A 342 -2.05 -12.45 -34.01
CA VAL A 342 -2.12 -11.25 -34.87
C VAL A 342 -3.56 -10.80 -35.11
N ILE A 343 -4.55 -11.69 -35.08
CA ILE A 343 -5.96 -11.35 -35.37
C ILE A 343 -6.81 -11.38 -34.12
N VAL A 344 -6.93 -12.53 -33.45
CA VAL A 344 -7.88 -12.69 -32.32
C VAL A 344 -7.50 -11.85 -31.13
N LEU A 345 -6.23 -11.84 -30.74
CA LEU A 345 -5.77 -11.11 -29.57
C LEU A 345 -5.94 -9.57 -29.70
N PRO A 346 -5.50 -8.91 -30.80
CA PRO A 346 -5.73 -7.49 -30.99
C PRO A 346 -7.21 -7.11 -31.00
N ILE A 347 -8.05 -7.91 -31.64
CA ILE A 347 -9.50 -7.69 -31.68
C ILE A 347 -10.10 -7.86 -30.30
N THR A 348 -9.66 -8.85 -29.51
CA THR A 348 -10.10 -9.04 -28.12
C THR A 348 -9.76 -7.84 -27.26
N VAL A 349 -8.53 -7.32 -27.38
CA VAL A 349 -8.10 -6.10 -26.68
C VAL A 349 -8.95 -4.91 -27.09
N LEU A 350 -9.15 -4.70 -28.39
CA LEU A 350 -9.97 -3.61 -28.92
C LEU A 350 -11.42 -3.69 -28.42
N VAL A 351 -12.05 -4.85 -28.50
CA VAL A 351 -13.42 -5.08 -28.01
C VAL A 351 -13.50 -4.77 -26.53
N TYR A 352 -12.54 -5.22 -25.68
CA TYR A 352 -12.53 -4.89 -24.26
C TYR A 352 -12.53 -3.39 -24.00
N TYR A 353 -11.77 -2.60 -24.76
CA TYR A 353 -11.71 -1.13 -24.59
C TYR A 353 -12.95 -0.40 -25.12
N LEU A 354 -13.69 -1.00 -26.06
CA LEU A 354 -14.92 -0.43 -26.65
C LEU A 354 -16.20 -0.87 -25.95
N LEU A 355 -16.22 -1.95 -25.16
CA LEU A 355 -17.40 -2.43 -24.42
C LEU A 355 -17.93 -1.38 -23.43
N ASP A 356 -19.26 -1.31 -23.26
CA ASP A 356 -19.89 -0.58 -22.17
C ASP A 356 -19.89 -1.42 -20.88
N LEU A 357 -18.93 -1.24 -20.02
CA LEU A 357 -18.81 -2.03 -18.79
C LEU A 357 -19.93 -1.80 -17.76
N ARG A 358 -20.86 -0.86 -17.98
CA ARG A 358 -21.96 -0.59 -17.02
C ARG A 358 -22.89 -1.78 -16.81
N PRO A 359 -23.35 -2.51 -17.86
CA PRO A 359 -24.15 -3.71 -17.70
C PRO A 359 -23.36 -4.84 -17.02
N LEU A 360 -22.11 -5.07 -17.46
CA LEU A 360 -21.25 -6.14 -16.94
C LEU A 360 -20.93 -5.96 -15.45
N ARG A 361 -20.70 -4.73 -14.99
CA ARG A 361 -20.51 -4.43 -13.55
C ARG A 361 -21.74 -4.70 -12.71
N LYS A 362 -22.94 -4.53 -13.27
CA LYS A 362 -24.19 -4.91 -12.59
C LYS A 362 -24.38 -6.41 -12.49
N LEU A 363 -24.01 -7.12 -13.54
CA LEU A 363 -24.16 -8.59 -13.63
C LEU A 363 -23.10 -9.31 -12.78
N PHE A 364 -21.88 -8.76 -12.75
CA PHE A 364 -20.74 -9.34 -12.03
C PHE A 364 -20.12 -8.33 -11.05
N PRO A 365 -20.76 -8.01 -9.92
CA PRO A 365 -20.32 -7.00 -8.98
C PRO A 365 -18.96 -7.30 -8.32
N LYS A 366 -18.59 -8.59 -8.23
CA LYS A 366 -17.30 -9.03 -7.67
C LYS A 366 -16.15 -9.07 -8.70
N ALA A 367 -16.42 -8.88 -9.98
CA ALA A 367 -15.39 -8.93 -11.02
C ALA A 367 -14.53 -7.64 -11.00
N LYS A 368 -13.22 -7.80 -10.92
CA LYS A 368 -12.25 -6.70 -11.00
C LYS A 368 -11.93 -6.42 -12.47
N PHE A 369 -12.56 -5.41 -13.06
CA PHE A 369 -12.24 -4.97 -14.42
C PHE A 369 -10.99 -4.09 -14.42
N LEU A 370 -10.10 -4.32 -15.39
CA LEU A 370 -8.86 -3.54 -15.51
C LEU A 370 -9.14 -2.04 -15.77
N PRO A 371 -8.40 -1.11 -15.15
CA PRO A 371 -8.59 0.33 -15.32
C PRO A 371 -8.09 0.79 -16.70
N ARG A 372 -9.00 0.88 -17.69
CA ARG A 372 -8.70 1.16 -19.09
C ARG A 372 -7.72 2.31 -19.34
N ARG A 373 -7.87 3.43 -18.63
CA ARG A 373 -7.02 4.62 -18.81
C ARG A 373 -5.55 4.38 -18.47
N LYS A 374 -5.27 3.42 -17.58
CA LYS A 374 -3.88 3.11 -17.15
C LYS A 374 -3.28 1.95 -17.94
N THR A 375 -4.11 1.05 -18.46
CA THR A 375 -3.65 -0.19 -19.07
C THR A 375 -3.58 -0.14 -20.61
N TRP A 376 -4.24 0.83 -21.26
CA TRP A 376 -4.26 0.89 -22.73
C TRP A 376 -2.86 1.01 -23.39
N PRO A 377 -1.87 1.79 -22.88
CA PRO A 377 -0.56 1.86 -23.52
C PRO A 377 0.18 0.53 -23.45
N PHE A 378 0.07 -0.16 -22.31
CA PHE A 378 0.67 -1.49 -22.12
C PHE A 378 0.00 -2.54 -22.99
N ALA A 379 -1.31 -2.49 -23.15
CA ALA A 379 -2.04 -3.41 -24.01
C ALA A 379 -1.63 -3.25 -25.49
N ILE A 380 -1.50 -2.01 -25.98
CA ILE A 380 -0.98 -1.75 -27.33
C ILE A 380 0.44 -2.24 -27.49
N LEU A 381 1.32 -1.98 -26.51
CA LEU A 381 2.71 -2.43 -26.54
C LEU A 381 2.80 -3.96 -26.64
N ILE A 382 2.02 -4.68 -25.82
CA ILE A 382 1.98 -6.15 -25.83
C ILE A 382 1.53 -6.67 -27.20
N VAL A 383 0.43 -6.12 -27.75
CA VAL A 383 -0.05 -6.48 -29.07
C VAL A 383 1.00 -6.24 -30.14
N PHE A 384 1.65 -5.08 -30.11
CA PHE A 384 2.73 -4.74 -31.04
C PHE A 384 3.90 -5.72 -30.96
N VAL A 385 4.37 -6.05 -29.75
CA VAL A 385 5.46 -7.02 -29.54
C VAL A 385 5.09 -8.40 -30.08
N ILE A 386 3.86 -8.86 -29.87
CA ILE A 386 3.41 -10.16 -30.38
C ILE A 386 3.38 -10.17 -31.91
N ILE A 387 2.87 -9.11 -32.55
CA ILE A 387 2.86 -8.99 -33.99
C ILE A 387 4.28 -9.04 -34.56
N VAL A 388 5.18 -8.24 -34.03
CA VAL A 388 6.59 -8.19 -34.47
C VAL A 388 7.28 -9.54 -34.27
N ALA A 389 7.05 -10.19 -33.11
CA ALA A 389 7.60 -11.51 -32.83
C ALA A 389 7.08 -12.58 -33.80
N THR A 390 5.79 -12.57 -34.13
CA THR A 390 5.18 -13.50 -35.08
C THR A 390 5.78 -13.35 -36.49
N ILE A 391 5.93 -12.09 -36.96
CA ILE A 391 6.57 -11.80 -38.25
C ILE A 391 8.03 -12.27 -38.24
N ALA A 392 8.79 -11.97 -37.20
CA ALA A 392 10.20 -12.37 -37.08
C ALA A 392 10.36 -13.90 -37.06
N ILE A 393 9.52 -14.61 -36.32
CA ILE A 393 9.52 -16.06 -36.26
C ILE A 393 9.16 -16.64 -37.65
N GLY A 394 8.16 -16.08 -38.34
CA GLY A 394 7.76 -16.50 -39.68
C GLY A 394 8.87 -16.35 -40.70
N THR A 395 9.60 -15.23 -40.68
CA THR A 395 10.74 -15.00 -41.60
C THR A 395 11.94 -15.88 -41.26
N LEU A 396 12.29 -16.02 -39.98
CA LEU A 396 13.42 -16.85 -39.53
C LEU A 396 13.20 -18.35 -39.76
N SER A 397 11.96 -18.82 -39.65
CA SER A 397 11.57 -20.22 -39.90
C SER A 397 11.43 -20.58 -41.39
N GLY A 398 11.56 -19.59 -42.29
CA GLY A 398 11.37 -19.79 -43.74
C GLY A 398 9.90 -20.04 -44.12
N VAL A 399 8.97 -19.86 -43.22
CA VAL A 399 7.53 -20.05 -43.48
C VAL A 399 6.96 -18.85 -44.25
N VAL A 400 7.49 -17.65 -44.02
CA VAL A 400 7.18 -16.44 -44.78
C VAL A 400 8.40 -16.11 -45.65
N ALA A 401 8.22 -16.12 -46.97
CA ALA A 401 9.28 -15.72 -47.87
C ALA A 401 9.69 -14.26 -47.63
N SER A 402 11.00 -13.99 -47.56
CA SER A 402 11.49 -12.60 -47.48
C SER A 402 11.05 -11.88 -48.77
N PRO A 403 10.49 -10.66 -48.68
CA PRO A 403 10.24 -9.86 -49.88
C PRO A 403 11.56 -9.64 -50.63
N SER A 404 11.65 -10.15 -51.85
CA SER A 404 12.76 -9.98 -52.78
C SER A 404 12.83 -8.55 -53.29
#